data_e509b581295457f7399c19ec70e54451
#
_entry.id   e509b581295457f7399c19ec70e54451
#
_cell.length_a   1.000
_cell.length_b   1.000
_cell.length_c   1.000
_cell.angle_alpha   90.00
_cell.angle_beta   90.00
_cell.angle_gamma   90.00
#
_symmetry.space_group_name_H-M   'P 1'
#
loop_
_entity.id
_entity.type
_entity.pdbx_description
1 polymer ?
#
loop_
_entity_poly.entity_id
_entity_poly.type
_entity_poly.pdbx_seq_one_letter_code
_entity_poly.pdbx_strand_id
1 'polypeptide(L)'
;MSTGKTSRNARLPFGARIALAIAAAVLVLIAGVAGANLSATVTFNRATASLKANIKAAQDESTDMDTLNAQQQQTDAQFAEANSMRAVLLPQIKDAIDANAAASAQLTKITLQQVEAQRNCTDAQNSTDAQSSSTSNGNATKSGNLTDEQKKQVEELMKANQQSTDTQANTDTSNQKAEQNAGGGASKPW
;
A
#
# COMPACT_ATOMS: atom_id res chain seq x y z
N MET A 1 41.60 -57.95 -15.20
CA MET A 1 41.86 -56.78 -16.02
C MET A 1 40.83 -55.72 -15.59
N SER A 2 41.24 -54.73 -14.78
CA SER A 2 40.39 -53.67 -14.27
C SER A 2 40.64 -52.40 -15.11
N THR A 3 39.63 -52.02 -15.91
CA THR A 3 39.68 -50.79 -16.72
C THR A 3 39.30 -49.57 -15.83
N GLY A 4 40.32 -48.88 -15.33
CA GLY A 4 40.15 -47.65 -14.60
C GLY A 4 39.52 -46.58 -15.51
N LYS A 5 38.29 -46.19 -15.22
CA LYS A 5 37.64 -45.01 -15.80
C LYS A 5 38.30 -43.77 -15.21
N THR A 6 39.24 -43.20 -15.92
CA THR A 6 39.75 -41.84 -15.65
C THR A 6 38.66 -40.83 -15.96
N SER A 7 38.02 -40.30 -14.92
CA SER A 7 37.16 -39.16 -15.06
C SER A 7 37.98 -37.92 -15.48
N ARG A 8 37.99 -37.62 -16.77
CA ARG A 8 38.55 -36.36 -17.30
C ARG A 8 37.71 -35.25 -16.72
N ASN A 9 38.27 -34.48 -15.77
CA ASN A 9 37.75 -33.20 -15.37
C ASN A 9 37.79 -32.27 -16.61
N ALA A 10 36.66 -32.20 -17.33
CA ALA A 10 36.50 -31.32 -18.48
C ALA A 10 36.53 -29.87 -17.96
N ARG A 11 37.71 -29.26 -18.00
CA ARG A 11 37.88 -27.84 -17.72
C ARG A 11 37.14 -27.07 -18.83
N LEU A 12 36.01 -26.44 -18.49
CA LEU A 12 35.29 -25.55 -19.40
C LEU A 12 36.25 -24.55 -20.03
N PRO A 13 36.19 -24.31 -21.35
CA PRO A 13 37.01 -23.29 -22.03
C PRO A 13 36.74 -21.91 -21.40
N PHE A 14 37.78 -21.06 -21.40
CA PHE A 14 37.74 -19.75 -20.72
C PHE A 14 36.52 -18.90 -21.13
N GLY A 15 36.16 -18.92 -22.42
CA GLY A 15 34.95 -18.22 -22.92
C GLY A 15 33.66 -18.72 -22.31
N ALA A 16 33.53 -20.05 -22.05
CA ALA A 16 32.33 -20.61 -21.39
C ALA A 16 32.23 -20.18 -19.92
N ARG A 17 33.33 -19.98 -19.23
CA ARG A 17 33.31 -19.45 -17.85
C ARG A 17 32.87 -18.01 -17.79
N ILE A 18 33.33 -17.17 -18.74
CA ILE A 18 32.89 -15.77 -18.85
C ILE A 18 31.41 -15.70 -19.17
N ALA A 19 30.94 -16.48 -20.14
CA ALA A 19 29.52 -16.53 -20.50
C ALA A 19 28.62 -16.96 -19.31
N LEU A 20 29.08 -17.94 -18.54
CA LEU A 20 28.38 -18.42 -17.35
C LEU A 20 28.36 -17.34 -16.23
N ALA A 21 29.46 -16.61 -16.06
CA ALA A 21 29.53 -15.51 -15.09
C ALA A 21 28.57 -14.35 -15.46
N ILE A 22 28.52 -13.99 -16.75
CA ILE A 22 27.59 -12.97 -17.24
C ILE A 22 26.13 -13.43 -17.05
N ALA A 23 25.82 -14.67 -17.42
CA ALA A 23 24.49 -15.23 -17.25
C ALA A 23 24.07 -15.25 -15.77
N ALA A 24 24.96 -15.63 -14.86
CA ALA A 24 24.70 -15.58 -13.42
C ALA A 24 24.46 -14.17 -12.92
N ALA A 25 25.25 -13.20 -13.37
CA ALA A 25 25.05 -11.79 -13.01
C ALA A 25 23.68 -11.26 -13.48
N VAL A 26 23.27 -11.58 -14.72
CA VAL A 26 21.94 -11.20 -15.24
C VAL A 26 20.81 -11.83 -14.42
N LEU A 27 20.93 -13.12 -14.07
CA LEU A 27 19.93 -13.77 -13.23
C LEU A 27 19.80 -13.16 -11.85
N VAL A 28 20.91 -12.74 -11.22
CA VAL A 28 20.91 -12.04 -9.94
C VAL A 28 20.18 -10.68 -10.04
N LEU A 29 20.42 -9.94 -11.12
CA LEU A 29 19.72 -8.66 -11.36
C LEU A 29 18.19 -8.88 -11.54
N ILE A 30 17.80 -9.87 -12.34
CA ILE A 30 16.38 -10.21 -12.54
C ILE A 30 15.74 -10.63 -11.21
N ALA A 31 16.40 -11.47 -10.43
CA ALA A 31 15.91 -11.90 -9.13
C ALA A 31 15.77 -10.71 -8.15
N GLY A 32 16.72 -9.77 -8.19
CA GLY A 32 16.68 -8.55 -7.38
C GLY A 32 15.47 -7.66 -7.72
N VAL A 33 15.21 -7.44 -9.02
CA VAL A 33 14.05 -6.67 -9.49
C VAL A 33 12.73 -7.37 -9.13
N ALA A 34 12.65 -8.68 -9.33
CA ALA A 34 11.47 -9.46 -8.97
C ALA A 34 11.19 -9.42 -7.46
N GLY A 35 12.23 -9.58 -6.63
CA GLY A 35 12.13 -9.48 -5.18
C GLY A 35 11.67 -8.11 -4.71
N ALA A 36 12.21 -7.03 -5.31
CA ALA A 36 11.80 -5.66 -5.01
C ALA A 36 10.31 -5.40 -5.33
N ASN A 37 9.84 -5.86 -6.49
CA ASN A 37 8.43 -5.71 -6.88
C ASN A 37 7.50 -6.53 -5.98
N LEU A 38 7.89 -7.75 -5.61
CA LEU A 38 7.11 -8.57 -4.68
C LEU A 38 7.02 -7.90 -3.29
N SER A 39 8.14 -7.44 -2.75
CA SER A 39 8.19 -6.73 -1.46
C SER A 39 7.32 -5.47 -1.49
N ALA A 40 7.46 -4.64 -2.50
CA ALA A 40 6.66 -3.45 -2.67
C ALA A 40 5.15 -3.76 -2.76
N THR A 41 4.77 -4.83 -3.49
CA THR A 41 3.37 -5.26 -3.59
C THR A 41 2.81 -5.72 -2.24
N VAL A 42 3.57 -6.46 -1.45
CA VAL A 42 3.14 -6.89 -0.11
C VAL A 42 2.95 -5.70 0.82
N THR A 43 3.90 -4.76 0.84
CA THR A 43 3.81 -3.53 1.65
C THR A 43 2.64 -2.66 1.17
N PHE A 44 2.47 -2.50 -0.14
CA PHE A 44 1.35 -1.79 -0.75
C PHE A 44 -0.02 -2.39 -0.35
N ASN A 45 -0.18 -3.70 -0.43
CA ASN A 45 -1.42 -4.38 -0.05
C ASN A 45 -1.74 -4.17 1.43
N ARG A 46 -0.73 -4.20 2.30
CA ARG A 46 -0.88 -3.90 3.73
C ARG A 46 -1.30 -2.44 3.94
N ALA A 47 -0.60 -1.49 3.31
CA ALA A 47 -0.94 -0.07 3.37
C ALA A 47 -2.36 0.21 2.88
N THR A 48 -2.78 -0.43 1.77
CA THR A 48 -4.13 -0.31 1.21
C THR A 48 -5.20 -0.86 2.17
N ALA A 49 -4.93 -1.99 2.83
CA ALA A 49 -5.83 -2.53 3.85
C ALA A 49 -5.95 -1.60 5.07
N SER A 50 -4.83 -1.02 5.52
CA SER A 50 -4.81 -0.03 6.60
C SER A 50 -5.56 1.24 6.20
N LEU A 51 -5.35 1.75 4.99
CA LEU A 51 -6.09 2.91 4.47
C LEU A 51 -7.59 2.65 4.46
N LYS A 52 -8.02 1.51 3.96
CA LYS A 52 -9.45 1.12 3.95
C LYS A 52 -10.04 1.05 5.36
N ALA A 53 -9.30 0.51 6.31
CA ALA A 53 -9.72 0.48 7.73
C ALA A 53 -9.83 1.90 8.31
N ASN A 54 -8.86 2.77 8.03
CA ASN A 54 -8.84 4.15 8.50
C ASN A 54 -9.95 5.00 7.88
N ILE A 55 -10.25 4.82 6.57
CA ILE A 55 -11.39 5.47 5.91
C ILE A 55 -12.71 5.06 6.60
N LYS A 56 -12.87 3.78 6.92
CA LYS A 56 -14.04 3.28 7.64
C LYS A 56 -14.11 3.85 9.06
N ALA A 57 -12.99 3.90 9.78
CA ALA A 57 -12.92 4.46 11.12
C ALA A 57 -13.23 5.96 11.12
N ALA A 58 -12.80 6.71 10.10
CA ALA A 58 -13.12 8.13 9.96
C ALA A 58 -14.64 8.41 9.81
N GLN A 59 -15.41 7.44 9.35
CA GLN A 59 -16.87 7.55 9.23
C GLN A 59 -17.60 7.22 10.53
N ASP A 60 -16.92 6.58 11.49
CA ASP A 60 -17.50 6.21 12.77
C ASP A 60 -17.34 7.37 13.77
N GLU A 61 -18.48 7.90 14.22
CA GLU A 61 -18.56 9.05 15.15
C GLU A 61 -17.95 8.75 16.53
N SER A 62 -17.74 7.48 16.87
CA SER A 62 -17.13 7.06 18.12
C SER A 62 -15.58 6.96 18.05
N THR A 63 -15.01 7.14 16.86
CA THR A 63 -13.57 7.00 16.66
C THR A 63 -12.81 8.18 17.28
N ASP A 64 -11.78 7.87 18.05
CA ASP A 64 -10.83 8.86 18.55
C ASP A 64 -9.94 9.37 17.42
N MET A 65 -10.04 10.67 17.12
CA MET A 65 -9.35 11.28 15.98
C MET A 65 -7.83 11.39 16.17
N ASP A 66 -7.32 11.53 17.41
CA ASP A 66 -5.88 11.50 17.67
C ASP A 66 -5.30 10.10 17.35
N THR A 67 -5.98 9.05 17.79
CA THR A 67 -5.60 7.66 17.49
C THR A 67 -5.68 7.39 15.96
N LEU A 68 -6.75 7.83 15.31
CA LEU A 68 -6.92 7.67 13.87
C LEU A 68 -5.83 8.40 13.08
N ASN A 69 -5.49 9.63 13.48
CA ASN A 69 -4.41 10.40 12.86
C ASN A 69 -3.06 9.69 13.00
N ALA A 70 -2.75 9.13 14.17
CA ALA A 70 -1.53 8.34 14.37
C ALA A 70 -1.49 7.08 13.47
N GLN A 71 -2.60 6.35 13.36
CA GLN A 71 -2.71 5.19 12.47
C GLN A 71 -2.56 5.60 11.00
N GLN A 72 -3.09 6.76 10.62
CA GLN A 72 -3.00 7.28 9.28
C GLN A 72 -1.56 7.65 8.91
N GLN A 73 -0.82 8.30 9.82
CA GLN A 73 0.61 8.57 9.62
C GLN A 73 1.43 7.29 9.43
N GLN A 74 1.09 6.22 10.15
CA GLN A 74 1.70 4.91 9.94
C GLN A 74 1.37 4.34 8.55
N THR A 75 0.15 4.54 8.08
CA THR A 75 -0.28 4.12 6.74
C THR A 75 0.48 4.89 5.65
N ASP A 76 0.66 6.20 5.80
CA ASP A 76 1.46 7.03 4.91
C ASP A 76 2.93 6.54 4.84
N ALA A 77 3.51 6.18 5.99
CA ALA A 77 4.85 5.62 6.06
C ALA A 77 4.96 4.28 5.30
N GLN A 78 3.93 3.42 5.37
CA GLN A 78 3.88 2.17 4.61
C GLN A 78 3.81 2.41 3.09
N PHE A 79 3.05 3.41 2.62
CA PHE A 79 3.06 3.79 1.20
C PHE A 79 4.42 4.35 0.78
N ALA A 80 5.07 5.16 1.61
CA ALA A 80 6.43 5.65 1.35
C ALA A 80 7.44 4.49 1.26
N GLU A 81 7.34 3.50 2.14
CA GLU A 81 8.16 2.28 2.09
C GLU A 81 7.91 1.50 0.80
N ALA A 82 6.65 1.26 0.42
CA ALA A 82 6.31 0.59 -0.84
C ALA A 82 6.89 1.33 -2.05
N ASN A 83 6.97 2.66 -2.01
CA ASN A 83 7.53 3.51 -3.06
C ASN A 83 9.06 3.66 -3.01
N SER A 84 9.73 3.17 -1.98
CA SER A 84 11.18 3.37 -1.77
C SER A 84 12.04 2.83 -2.92
N MET A 85 11.58 1.77 -3.58
CA MET A 85 12.26 1.14 -4.73
C MET A 85 11.66 1.56 -6.08
N ARG A 86 11.05 2.74 -6.17
CA ARG A 86 10.34 3.23 -7.36
C ARG A 86 11.09 3.05 -8.68
N ALA A 87 12.43 3.19 -8.66
CA ALA A 87 13.25 3.08 -9.87
C ALA A 87 13.13 1.72 -10.57
N VAL A 88 12.92 0.65 -9.82
CA VAL A 88 12.85 -0.74 -10.32
C VAL A 88 11.43 -1.34 -10.30
N LEU A 89 10.43 -0.57 -9.85
CA LEU A 89 9.04 -1.02 -9.84
C LEU A 89 8.43 -1.02 -11.24
N LEU A 90 7.54 -1.96 -11.48
CA LEU A 90 6.71 -2.01 -12.69
C LEU A 90 5.75 -0.79 -12.73
N PRO A 91 5.45 -0.24 -13.92
CA PRO A 91 4.59 0.93 -14.04
C PRO A 91 3.24 0.79 -13.34
N GLN A 92 2.57 -0.35 -13.48
CA GLN A 92 1.27 -0.60 -12.85
C GLN A 92 1.33 -0.54 -11.33
N ILE A 93 2.44 -1.03 -10.72
CA ILE A 93 2.65 -0.97 -9.27
C ILE A 93 2.89 0.47 -8.82
N LYS A 94 3.67 1.25 -9.60
CA LYS A 94 3.89 2.67 -9.33
C LYS A 94 2.60 3.45 -9.32
N ASP A 95 1.78 3.28 -10.36
CA ASP A 95 0.52 4.02 -10.50
C ASP A 95 -0.47 3.68 -9.38
N ALA A 96 -0.53 2.40 -8.98
CA ALA A 96 -1.37 1.96 -7.88
C ALA A 96 -0.90 2.51 -6.52
N ILE A 97 0.42 2.53 -6.26
CA ILE A 97 1.00 3.11 -5.05
C ILE A 97 0.71 4.62 -5.02
N ASP A 98 0.94 5.34 -6.12
CA ASP A 98 0.73 6.79 -6.21
C ASP A 98 -0.74 7.17 -5.93
N ALA A 99 -1.68 6.45 -6.55
CA ALA A 99 -3.11 6.70 -6.37
C ALA A 99 -3.54 6.51 -4.90
N ASN A 100 -3.13 5.41 -4.27
CA ASN A 100 -3.51 5.12 -2.89
C ASN A 100 -2.73 5.99 -1.88
N ALA A 101 -1.48 6.34 -2.16
CA ALA A 101 -0.72 7.27 -1.34
C ALA A 101 -1.35 8.68 -1.36
N ALA A 102 -1.84 9.14 -2.52
CA ALA A 102 -2.56 10.40 -2.63
C ALA A 102 -3.87 10.39 -1.80
N ALA A 103 -4.63 9.30 -1.86
CA ALA A 103 -5.84 9.12 -1.04
C ALA A 103 -5.51 9.09 0.46
N SER A 104 -4.41 8.42 0.83
CA SER A 104 -3.92 8.36 2.20
C SER A 104 -3.54 9.76 2.72
N ALA A 105 -2.76 10.52 1.97
CA ALA A 105 -2.38 11.88 2.32
C ALA A 105 -3.59 12.84 2.47
N GLN A 106 -4.63 12.64 1.67
CA GLN A 106 -5.87 13.41 1.79
C GLN A 106 -6.61 13.08 3.09
N LEU A 107 -6.70 11.80 3.46
CA LEU A 107 -7.29 11.38 4.73
C LEU A 107 -6.49 11.91 5.92
N THR A 108 -5.16 11.86 5.87
CA THR A 108 -4.27 12.45 6.88
C THR A 108 -4.56 13.93 7.09
N LYS A 109 -4.75 14.68 6.01
CA LYS A 109 -5.11 16.11 6.09
C LYS A 109 -6.45 16.32 6.78
N ILE A 110 -7.46 15.53 6.44
CA ILE A 110 -8.80 15.62 7.04
C ILE A 110 -8.74 15.31 8.54
N THR A 111 -8.07 14.22 8.92
CA THR A 111 -7.95 13.82 10.34
C THR A 111 -7.16 14.82 11.15
N LEU A 112 -6.08 15.39 10.61
CA LEU A 112 -5.29 16.43 11.26
C LEU A 112 -6.11 17.71 11.50
N GLN A 113 -6.86 18.17 10.50
CA GLN A 113 -7.74 19.33 10.65
C GLN A 113 -8.78 19.11 11.75
N GLN A 114 -9.30 17.90 11.87
CA GLN A 114 -10.27 17.57 12.90
C GLN A 114 -9.64 17.58 14.30
N VAL A 115 -8.44 17.00 14.46
CA VAL A 115 -7.69 17.03 15.71
C VAL A 115 -7.38 18.46 16.14
N GLU A 116 -6.95 19.32 15.21
CA GLU A 116 -6.67 20.73 15.49
C GLU A 116 -7.94 21.49 15.90
N ALA A 117 -9.07 21.24 15.22
CA ALA A 117 -10.35 21.84 15.57
C ALA A 117 -10.81 21.45 16.98
N GLN A 118 -10.65 20.17 17.36
CA GLN A 118 -10.95 19.68 18.71
C GLN A 118 -10.09 20.36 19.78
N ARG A 119 -8.78 20.47 19.56
CA ARG A 119 -7.86 21.14 20.50
C ARG A 119 -8.21 22.60 20.69
N ASN A 120 -8.49 23.32 19.61
CA ASN A 120 -8.88 24.73 19.68
C ASN A 120 -10.20 24.94 20.42
N CYS A 121 -11.18 24.03 20.31
CA CYS A 121 -12.41 24.07 21.08
C CYS A 121 -12.18 23.82 22.59
N THR A 122 -11.27 22.92 22.94
CA THR A 122 -10.94 22.59 24.33
C THR A 122 -10.21 23.76 25.01
N ASP A 123 -9.28 24.40 24.31
CA ASP A 123 -8.53 25.55 24.85
C ASP A 123 -9.44 26.77 25.03
N ALA A 124 -10.41 26.99 24.13
CA ALA A 124 -11.39 28.06 24.27
C ALA A 124 -12.33 27.87 25.48
N GLN A 125 -12.70 26.62 25.80
CA GLN A 125 -13.52 26.31 26.98
C GLN A 125 -12.74 26.45 28.29
N ASN A 126 -11.45 26.18 28.29
CA ASN A 126 -10.62 26.28 29.50
C ASN A 126 -10.23 27.74 29.84
N SER A 127 -10.43 28.65 28.89
CA SER A 127 -10.14 30.10 29.05
C SER A 127 -11.33 30.93 29.53
N THR A 128 -12.53 30.33 29.67
CA THR A 128 -13.79 31.04 29.97
C THR A 128 -14.36 30.72 31.37
N ASP A 129 -13.54 30.61 32.39
CA ASP A 129 -14.01 30.77 33.78
C ASP A 129 -14.07 32.23 34.23
N ALA A 130 -14.16 33.17 33.31
CA ALA A 130 -14.40 34.61 33.59
C ALA A 130 -15.31 35.22 32.52
N GLN A 131 -16.60 35.28 32.88
CA GLN A 131 -17.54 36.33 32.48
C GLN A 131 -18.12 36.41 31.08
N SER A 132 -19.45 36.22 31.06
CA SER A 132 -20.45 36.96 30.27
C SER A 132 -20.79 36.55 28.83
N SER A 133 -21.99 35.96 28.74
CA SER A 133 -23.03 36.14 27.70
C SER A 133 -22.63 36.91 26.44
N SER A 134 -22.56 36.21 25.34
CA SER A 134 -22.93 36.70 24.03
C SER A 134 -23.41 35.57 23.12
N THR A 135 -24.64 35.71 22.67
CA THR A 135 -25.33 34.93 21.68
C THR A 135 -24.50 34.82 20.40
N SER A 136 -23.91 33.71 20.11
CA SER A 136 -23.42 33.39 18.79
C SER A 136 -24.04 32.08 18.35
N ASN A 137 -24.86 32.19 17.30
CA ASN A 137 -25.48 31.09 16.59
C ASN A 137 -24.39 30.25 15.89
N GLY A 138 -23.66 29.49 16.64
CA GLY A 138 -22.63 28.56 16.17
C GLY A 138 -23.18 27.14 16.30
N ASN A 139 -23.39 26.50 15.18
CA ASN A 139 -23.63 25.07 15.07
C ASN A 139 -22.48 24.37 15.86
N ALA A 140 -22.75 24.09 17.15
CA ALA A 140 -21.82 23.41 18.03
C ALA A 140 -21.66 21.98 17.47
N THR A 141 -20.68 21.79 16.63
CA THR A 141 -20.20 20.49 16.19
C THR A 141 -19.82 19.74 17.44
N LYS A 142 -20.58 18.70 17.78
CA LYS A 142 -20.24 17.78 18.86
C LYS A 142 -18.79 17.35 18.67
N SER A 143 -17.98 17.57 19.68
CA SER A 143 -16.58 17.18 19.75
C SER A 143 -16.44 15.73 19.24
N GLY A 144 -15.77 15.55 18.10
CA GLY A 144 -15.44 14.23 17.56
C GLY A 144 -15.88 13.95 16.13
N ASN A 145 -16.85 14.67 15.56
CA ASN A 145 -17.41 14.31 14.25
C ASN A 145 -16.85 15.15 13.11
N LEU A 146 -16.57 14.48 11.99
CA LEU A 146 -16.26 15.12 10.72
C LEU A 146 -17.41 16.04 10.29
N THR A 147 -17.10 17.18 9.68
CA THR A 147 -18.09 18.02 9.03
C THR A 147 -18.75 17.30 7.85
N ASP A 148 -19.94 17.73 7.43
CA ASP A 148 -20.64 17.10 6.29
C ASP A 148 -19.82 17.11 5.01
N GLU A 149 -18.99 18.13 4.81
CA GLU A 149 -18.08 18.26 3.69
C GLU A 149 -16.92 17.24 3.79
N GLN A 150 -16.35 17.09 4.97
CA GLN A 150 -15.32 16.08 5.24
C GLN A 150 -15.87 14.65 5.11
N LYS A 151 -17.11 14.39 5.55
CA LYS A 151 -17.79 13.10 5.35
C LYS A 151 -17.93 12.75 3.87
N LYS A 152 -18.31 13.73 3.02
CA LYS A 152 -18.37 13.53 1.56
C LYS A 152 -16.99 13.22 0.96
N GLN A 153 -15.95 13.93 1.39
CA GLN A 153 -14.59 13.66 0.91
C GLN A 153 -14.13 12.25 1.31
N VAL A 154 -14.40 11.83 2.54
CA VAL A 154 -14.08 10.47 3.01
C VAL A 154 -14.87 9.40 2.25
N GLU A 155 -16.14 9.64 1.91
CA GLU A 155 -16.94 8.74 1.06
C GLU A 155 -16.38 8.64 -0.36
N GLU A 156 -15.95 9.75 -0.94
CA GLU A 156 -15.30 9.78 -2.25
C GLU A 156 -13.97 8.99 -2.25
N LEU A 157 -13.16 9.15 -1.19
CA LEU A 157 -11.94 8.35 -0.99
C LEU A 157 -12.24 6.85 -0.90
N MET A 158 -13.33 6.47 -0.24
CA MET A 158 -13.74 5.08 -0.16
C MET A 158 -14.11 4.51 -1.53
N LYS A 159 -14.86 5.25 -2.35
CA LYS A 159 -15.19 4.85 -3.72
C LYS A 159 -13.94 4.71 -4.59
N ALA A 160 -13.03 5.68 -4.52
CA ALA A 160 -11.78 5.65 -5.28
C ALA A 160 -10.90 4.44 -4.88
N ASN A 161 -10.80 4.14 -3.58
CA ASN A 161 -10.04 3.00 -3.08
C ASN A 161 -10.65 1.65 -3.47
N GLN A 162 -11.98 1.52 -3.49
CA GLN A 162 -12.67 0.31 -3.96
C GLN A 162 -12.39 0.04 -5.44
N GLN A 163 -12.43 1.06 -6.27
CA GLN A 163 -12.16 0.93 -7.70
C GLN A 163 -10.73 0.48 -7.99
N SER A 164 -9.77 0.94 -7.19
CA SER A 164 -8.35 0.54 -7.31
C SER A 164 -8.14 -0.94 -6.94
N THR A 165 -8.83 -1.44 -5.92
CA THR A 165 -8.73 -2.84 -5.49
C THR A 165 -9.40 -3.81 -6.45
N ASP A 166 -10.53 -3.44 -7.06
CA ASP A 166 -11.23 -4.28 -8.04
C ASP A 166 -10.45 -4.44 -9.34
N THR A 167 -9.76 -3.40 -9.79
CA THR A 167 -8.89 -3.47 -10.97
C THR A 167 -7.70 -4.40 -10.73
N GLN A 168 -7.14 -4.42 -9.52
CA GLN A 168 -6.01 -5.27 -9.16
C GLN A 168 -6.41 -6.74 -8.98
N ALA A 169 -7.57 -7.02 -8.40
CA ALA A 169 -8.12 -8.37 -8.28
C ALA A 169 -8.37 -9.02 -9.66
N ASN A 170 -8.84 -8.26 -10.64
CA ASN A 170 -9.03 -8.74 -12.01
C ASN A 170 -7.71 -9.02 -12.74
N THR A 171 -6.64 -8.30 -12.43
CA THR A 171 -5.33 -8.53 -13.05
C THR A 171 -4.67 -9.79 -12.51
N ASP A 172 -4.79 -10.05 -11.20
CA ASP A 172 -4.26 -11.26 -10.56
C ASP A 172 -5.00 -12.52 -11.04
N THR A 173 -6.33 -12.44 -11.22
CA THR A 173 -7.15 -13.57 -11.70
C THR A 173 -6.87 -13.90 -13.17
N SER A 174 -6.57 -12.91 -14.01
CA SER A 174 -6.21 -13.14 -15.42
C SER A 174 -4.84 -13.77 -15.57
N ASN A 175 -3.86 -13.42 -14.72
CA ASN A 175 -2.54 -14.03 -14.74
C ASN A 175 -2.54 -15.48 -14.22
N GLN A 176 -3.33 -15.79 -13.18
CA GLN A 176 -3.48 -17.19 -12.70
C GLN A 176 -4.17 -18.08 -13.73
N LYS A 177 -5.10 -17.56 -14.53
CA LYS A 177 -5.79 -18.33 -15.56
C LYS A 177 -4.90 -18.61 -16.79
N ALA A 178 -3.92 -17.76 -17.06
CA ALA A 178 -2.93 -17.98 -18.13
C ALA A 178 -1.91 -19.07 -17.75
N GLU A 179 -1.49 -19.18 -16.49
CA GLU A 179 -0.56 -20.22 -16.03
C GLU A 179 -1.22 -21.60 -15.91
N GLN A 180 -2.51 -21.69 -15.55
CA GLN A 180 -3.22 -22.97 -15.48
C GLN A 180 -3.51 -23.59 -16.86
N ASN A 181 -3.49 -22.82 -17.94
CA ASN A 181 -3.77 -23.34 -19.29
C ASN A 181 -2.52 -23.83 -20.03
N ALA A 182 -1.31 -23.64 -19.47
CA ALA A 182 -0.05 -24.14 -20.02
C ALA A 182 0.33 -25.55 -19.56
N GLY A 183 -0.43 -26.16 -18.62
CA GLY A 183 -0.18 -27.46 -18.01
C GLY A 183 -1.07 -28.61 -18.50
N GLY A 184 -1.71 -28.52 -19.66
CA GLY A 184 -2.55 -29.58 -20.25
C GLY A 184 -1.74 -30.75 -20.78
N GLY A 185 -1.09 -31.53 -19.90
CA GLY A 185 -0.51 -32.83 -20.22
C GLY A 185 -1.60 -33.90 -20.35
N ALA A 186 -1.68 -34.49 -21.53
CA ALA A 186 -2.59 -35.57 -21.89
C ALA A 186 -2.62 -36.71 -20.87
N SER A 187 -3.76 -36.92 -20.23
CA SER A 187 -4.06 -38.20 -19.53
C SER A 187 -4.35 -39.28 -20.55
N LYS A 188 -3.52 -40.31 -20.60
CA LYS A 188 -3.79 -41.52 -21.36
C LYS A 188 -4.86 -42.34 -20.64
N PRO A 189 -5.90 -42.82 -21.39
CA PRO A 189 -6.87 -43.77 -20.80
C PRO A 189 -6.27 -45.18 -20.82
N TRP A 190 -6.28 -45.81 -19.66
CA TRP A 190 -6.20 -47.27 -19.54
C TRP A 190 -6.72 -47.74 -18.20
#